data_b7e1eb8926f955e6f1d1a400836a57fe
#
_entry.id   b7e1eb8926f955e6f1d1a400836a57fe
#
_cell.length_a   1.000
_cell.length_b   1.000
_cell.length_c   1.000
_cell.angle_alpha   90.00
_cell.angle_beta   90.00
_cell.angle_gamma   90.00
#
_symmetry.space_group_name_H-M   'P 1'
#
loop_
_entity.id
_entity.type
_entity.pdbx_description
1 polymer ?
#
loop_
_entity_poly.entity_id
_entity_poly.type
_entity_poly.pdbx_seq_one_letter_code
_entity_poly.pdbx_strand_id
1 'polypeptide(L)'
;VDVIPRGKGRARHARRGNFISTYTDSKTRSYEETINLAAKQAMGASDPLEGPVDLFVYASMPVPQSYSKTRSKACLDGSERHTKKPDIDNIIKSVMDACQKVVFLNDTQVVNLHATKVYGEPYLEIMVRETECLTLR
;
A
#
# COMPACT_ATOMS: atom_id res chain seq x y z
N VAL A 1 -6.51 1.23 7.67
CA VAL A 1 -7.15 2.20 6.77
C VAL A 1 -8.29 1.50 6.03
N ASP A 2 -9.51 1.99 6.20
CA ASP A 2 -10.72 1.43 5.58
C ASP A 2 -10.80 1.88 4.11
N VAL A 3 -10.03 1.22 3.28
CA VAL A 3 -9.97 1.46 1.83
C VAL A 3 -9.89 0.13 1.08
N ILE A 4 -10.34 0.11 -0.16
CA ILE A 4 -10.03 -0.99 -1.06
C ILE A 4 -8.57 -0.81 -1.52
N PRO A 5 -7.65 -1.75 -1.19
CA PRO A 5 -6.26 -1.62 -1.58
C PRO A 5 -6.10 -1.49 -3.10
N ARG A 6 -5.26 -0.57 -3.53
CA ARG A 6 -5.01 -0.28 -4.95
C ARG A 6 -3.53 -0.29 -5.26
N GLY A 7 -3.21 -0.65 -6.47
CA GLY A 7 -1.87 -0.44 -7.00
C GLY A 7 -1.65 1.00 -7.45
N LYS A 8 -0.40 1.40 -7.52
CA LYS A 8 -0.04 2.70 -8.08
C LYS A 8 -0.46 2.77 -9.55
N GLY A 9 -1.26 3.76 -9.90
CA GLY A 9 -1.62 4.06 -11.28
C GLY A 9 -0.37 4.45 -12.07
N ARG A 10 -0.33 4.07 -13.36
CA ARG A 10 0.70 4.57 -14.27
C ARG A 10 0.54 6.08 -14.44
N ALA A 11 1.64 6.80 -14.45
CA ALA A 11 1.64 8.21 -14.81
C ALA A 11 1.01 8.38 -16.19
N ARG A 12 0.06 9.30 -16.29
CA ARG A 12 -0.58 9.65 -17.56
C ARG A 12 0.13 10.86 -18.14
N HIS A 13 0.26 10.86 -19.45
CA HIS A 13 0.86 11.96 -20.20
C HIS A 13 -0.23 12.69 -20.97
N ALA A 14 -0.32 13.99 -20.80
CA ALA A 14 -1.17 14.85 -21.61
C ALA A 14 -0.29 15.76 -22.46
N ARG A 15 -0.53 15.77 -23.76
CA ARG A 15 0.15 16.68 -24.70
C ARG A 15 -0.68 17.96 -24.82
N ARG A 16 -0.09 19.08 -24.44
CA ARG A 16 -0.62 20.41 -24.69
C ARG A 16 0.38 21.17 -25.55
N GLY A 17 0.11 21.20 -26.88
CA GLY A 17 1.05 21.81 -27.82
C GLY A 17 2.39 21.08 -27.85
N ASN A 18 3.50 21.80 -27.61
CA ASN A 18 4.84 21.24 -27.55
C ASN A 18 5.25 20.73 -26.16
N PHE A 19 4.35 20.79 -25.17
CA PHE A 19 4.64 20.34 -23.81
C PHE A 19 3.96 19.01 -23.52
N ILE A 20 4.73 18.09 -22.90
CA ILE A 20 4.21 16.86 -22.33
C ILE A 20 4.15 17.06 -20.82
N SER A 21 2.94 17.06 -20.26
CA SER A 21 2.77 17.05 -18.80
C SER A 21 2.43 15.66 -18.31
N THR A 22 3.11 15.24 -17.24
CA THR A 22 2.85 13.98 -16.55
C THR A 22 1.96 14.28 -15.36
N TYR A 23 0.85 13.56 -15.22
CA TYR A 23 -0.05 13.70 -14.06
C TYR A 23 -0.45 12.33 -13.50
N THR A 24 -0.72 12.32 -12.20
CA THR A 24 -1.26 11.16 -11.51
C THR A 24 -2.78 11.17 -11.62
N ASP A 25 -3.37 10.01 -11.92
CA ASP A 25 -4.82 9.85 -11.96
C ASP A 25 -5.47 10.26 -10.63
N SER A 26 -6.62 10.95 -10.70
CA SER A 26 -7.32 11.49 -9.52
C SER A 26 -7.68 10.42 -8.49
N LYS A 27 -8.04 9.23 -8.92
CA LYS A 27 -8.37 8.11 -8.03
C LYS A 27 -7.14 7.58 -7.27
N THR A 28 -6.01 7.50 -7.94
CA THR A 28 -4.73 7.12 -7.33
C THR A 28 -4.30 8.17 -6.32
N ARG A 29 -4.41 9.43 -6.68
CA ARG A 29 -4.07 10.55 -5.79
C ARG A 29 -4.94 10.55 -4.54
N SER A 30 -6.25 10.43 -4.67
CA SER A 30 -7.17 10.36 -3.54
C SER A 30 -6.88 9.17 -2.62
N TYR A 31 -6.52 8.04 -3.18
CA TYR A 31 -6.13 6.85 -2.42
C TYR A 31 -4.84 7.07 -1.62
N GLU A 32 -3.80 7.61 -2.26
CA GLU A 32 -2.53 7.93 -1.59
C GLU A 32 -2.72 9.01 -0.51
N GLU A 33 -3.56 10.02 -0.76
CA GLU A 33 -3.92 11.05 0.23
C GLU A 33 -4.62 10.45 1.46
N THR A 34 -5.50 9.47 1.27
CA THR A 34 -6.19 8.76 2.36
C THR A 34 -5.18 8.01 3.24
N ILE A 35 -4.24 7.30 2.64
CA ILE A 35 -3.18 6.60 3.37
C ILE A 35 -2.27 7.61 4.09
N ASN A 36 -1.89 8.67 3.41
CA ASN A 36 -1.04 9.72 3.98
C ASN A 36 -1.69 10.37 5.22
N LEU A 37 -2.99 10.66 5.15
CA LEU A 37 -3.73 11.19 6.29
C LEU A 37 -3.76 10.21 7.46
N ALA A 38 -4.04 8.94 7.21
CA ALA A 38 -4.00 7.91 8.24
C ALA A 38 -2.61 7.76 8.87
N ALA A 39 -1.56 7.84 8.06
CA ALA A 39 -0.18 7.82 8.53
C ALA A 39 0.15 9.02 9.43
N LYS A 40 -0.30 10.23 9.04
CA LYS A 40 -0.15 11.44 9.86
C LYS A 40 -0.87 11.32 11.21
N GLN A 41 -2.07 10.76 11.21
CA GLN A 41 -2.82 10.52 12.45
C GLN A 41 -2.10 9.50 13.36
N ALA A 42 -1.57 8.43 12.80
CA ALA A 42 -0.82 7.41 13.55
C ALA A 42 0.49 7.98 14.13
N MET A 43 1.20 8.82 13.39
CA MET A 43 2.45 9.46 13.84
C MET A 43 2.19 10.54 14.88
N GLY A 44 1.04 11.22 14.83
CA GLY A 44 0.72 12.32 15.71
C GLY A 44 1.78 13.42 15.66
N ALA A 45 2.38 13.74 16.81
CA ALA A 45 3.45 14.73 16.93
C ALA A 45 4.87 14.13 16.71
N SER A 46 4.98 12.84 16.42
CA SER A 46 6.27 12.18 16.22
C SER A 46 6.90 12.58 14.89
N ASP A 47 8.22 12.76 14.91
CA ASP A 47 8.99 12.99 13.69
C ASP A 47 9.14 11.69 12.87
N PRO A 48 9.34 11.78 11.54
CA PRO A 48 9.63 10.62 10.73
C PRO A 48 10.85 9.84 11.23
N LEU A 49 10.80 8.52 11.11
CA LEU A 49 11.93 7.64 11.42
C LEU A 49 13.11 7.92 10.46
N GLU A 50 14.30 7.99 10.99
CA GLU A 50 15.50 8.34 10.19
C GLU A 50 16.39 7.14 9.85
N GLY A 51 16.36 6.09 10.66
CA GLY A 51 17.16 4.88 10.47
C GLY A 51 16.51 3.83 9.57
N PRO A 52 17.09 2.63 9.46
CA PRO A 52 16.50 1.52 8.74
C PRO A 52 15.17 1.09 9.35
N VAL A 53 14.20 0.77 8.53
CA VAL A 53 12.86 0.39 8.95
C VAL A 53 12.42 -0.94 8.34
N ASP A 54 11.57 -1.65 9.09
CA ASP A 54 10.81 -2.79 8.61
C ASP A 54 9.40 -2.32 8.25
N LEU A 55 8.94 -2.68 7.07
CA LEU A 55 7.59 -2.38 6.58
C LEU A 55 6.76 -3.65 6.48
N PHE A 56 5.59 -3.63 7.08
CA PHE A 56 4.59 -4.70 6.99
C PHE A 56 3.33 -4.15 6.35
N VAL A 57 2.83 -4.82 5.33
CA VAL A 57 1.62 -4.44 4.61
C VAL A 57 0.70 -5.64 4.50
N TYR A 58 -0.52 -5.49 5.00
CA TYR A 58 -1.58 -6.46 4.85
C TYR A 58 -2.73 -5.83 4.07
N ALA A 59 -3.01 -6.39 2.90
CA ALA A 59 -4.03 -5.90 1.99
C ALA A 59 -5.19 -6.89 1.91
N SER A 60 -6.35 -6.51 2.44
CA SER A 60 -7.58 -7.28 2.36
C SER A 60 -8.42 -6.77 1.19
N MET A 61 -8.69 -7.67 0.25
CA MET A 61 -9.37 -7.38 -1.00
C MET A 61 -10.81 -7.89 -0.96
N PRO A 62 -11.78 -7.14 -1.45
CA PRO A 62 -13.17 -7.60 -1.48
C PRO A 62 -13.34 -8.79 -2.42
N VAL A 63 -14.20 -9.73 -2.00
CA VAL A 63 -14.65 -10.80 -2.89
C VAL A 63 -15.62 -10.21 -3.91
N PRO A 64 -15.42 -10.46 -5.22
CA PRO A 64 -16.36 -9.99 -6.25
C PRO A 64 -17.80 -10.50 -6.00
N GLN A 65 -18.77 -9.62 -6.13
CA GLN A 65 -20.20 -9.97 -5.93
C GLN A 65 -20.70 -11.00 -6.94
N SER A 66 -20.04 -11.11 -8.10
CA SER A 66 -20.37 -12.09 -9.15
C SER A 66 -19.97 -13.52 -8.81
N TYR A 67 -19.17 -13.73 -7.74
CA TYR A 67 -18.75 -15.07 -7.36
C TYR A 67 -19.89 -15.85 -6.69
N SER A 68 -19.98 -17.17 -6.96
CA SER A 68 -20.91 -18.05 -6.28
C SER A 68 -20.64 -18.10 -4.78
N LYS A 69 -21.63 -18.54 -3.99
CA LYS A 69 -21.45 -18.72 -2.54
C LYS A 69 -20.32 -19.68 -2.20
N THR A 70 -20.19 -20.78 -2.95
CA THR A 70 -19.10 -21.76 -2.78
C THR A 70 -17.75 -21.15 -3.04
N ARG A 71 -17.60 -20.38 -4.13
CA ARG A 71 -16.36 -19.71 -4.47
C ARG A 71 -16.03 -18.60 -3.48
N SER A 72 -17.03 -17.81 -3.07
CA SER A 72 -16.84 -16.77 -2.04
C SER A 72 -16.34 -17.34 -0.73
N LYS A 73 -16.87 -18.49 -0.31
CA LYS A 73 -16.37 -19.21 0.87
C LYS A 73 -14.92 -19.64 0.70
N ALA A 74 -14.55 -20.18 -0.46
CA ALA A 74 -13.16 -20.56 -0.77
C ALA A 74 -12.20 -19.34 -0.72
N CYS A 75 -12.64 -18.18 -1.19
CA CYS A 75 -11.89 -16.94 -1.06
C CYS A 75 -11.67 -16.54 0.41
N LEU A 76 -12.72 -16.59 1.22
CA LEU A 76 -12.68 -16.17 2.61
C LEU A 76 -11.95 -17.15 3.54
N ASP A 77 -11.96 -18.44 3.25
CA ASP A 77 -11.24 -19.45 4.03
C ASP A 77 -9.76 -19.61 3.60
N GLY A 78 -9.35 -18.92 2.55
CA GLY A 78 -7.97 -18.95 2.04
C GLY A 78 -7.67 -20.07 1.06
N SER A 79 -8.63 -20.92 0.71
CA SER A 79 -8.46 -21.98 -0.31
C SER A 79 -8.24 -21.39 -1.70
N GLU A 80 -8.91 -20.28 -2.02
CA GLU A 80 -8.68 -19.49 -3.22
C GLU A 80 -7.96 -18.18 -2.83
N ARG A 81 -6.71 -18.02 -3.30
CA ARG A 81 -5.91 -16.84 -3.01
C ARG A 81 -6.20 -15.73 -4.03
N HIS A 82 -5.95 -14.50 -3.65
CA HIS A 82 -6.14 -13.33 -4.52
C HIS A 82 -4.97 -13.21 -5.51
N THR A 83 -5.11 -13.79 -6.69
CA THR A 83 -4.10 -13.80 -7.75
C THR A 83 -4.39 -12.81 -8.88
N LYS A 84 -5.28 -11.86 -8.64
CA LYS A 84 -5.69 -10.82 -9.59
C LYS A 84 -5.06 -9.47 -9.24
N LYS A 85 -5.22 -8.50 -10.14
CA LYS A 85 -4.82 -7.12 -9.87
C LYS A 85 -5.59 -6.55 -8.66
N PRO A 86 -4.97 -5.62 -7.90
CA PRO A 86 -3.63 -5.07 -8.10
C PRO A 86 -2.52 -6.04 -7.71
N ASP A 87 -1.37 -5.90 -8.38
CA ASP A 87 -0.16 -6.65 -8.03
C ASP A 87 0.37 -6.19 -6.67
N ILE A 88 0.98 -7.09 -5.92
CA ILE A 88 1.44 -6.80 -4.57
C ILE A 88 2.53 -5.70 -4.55
N ASP A 89 3.45 -5.72 -5.50
CA ASP A 89 4.50 -4.70 -5.63
C ASP A 89 3.92 -3.30 -5.90
N ASN A 90 2.85 -3.20 -6.68
CA ASN A 90 2.15 -1.94 -6.92
C ASN A 90 1.42 -1.41 -5.67
N ILE A 91 0.87 -2.30 -4.85
CA ILE A 91 0.28 -1.93 -3.54
C ILE A 91 1.37 -1.36 -2.64
N ILE A 92 2.49 -2.06 -2.54
CA ILE A 92 3.65 -1.62 -1.74
C ILE A 92 4.15 -0.25 -2.19
N LYS A 93 4.25 -0.02 -3.49
CA LYS A 93 4.70 1.26 -4.03
C LYS A 93 3.79 2.42 -3.63
N SER A 94 2.47 2.22 -3.70
CA SER A 94 1.50 3.23 -3.22
C SER A 94 1.66 3.51 -1.74
N VAL A 95 1.84 2.47 -0.92
CA VAL A 95 2.04 2.60 0.53
C VAL A 95 3.32 3.37 0.82
N MET A 96 4.44 3.00 0.20
CA MET A 96 5.72 3.66 0.42
C MET A 96 5.68 5.13 0.01
N ASP A 97 5.09 5.45 -1.14
CA ASP A 97 4.92 6.82 -1.59
C ASP A 97 4.06 7.66 -0.63
N ALA A 98 2.99 7.08 -0.10
CA ALA A 98 2.11 7.76 0.85
C ALA A 98 2.74 7.95 2.24
N CYS A 99 3.62 7.07 2.67
CA CYS A 99 4.30 7.12 3.96
C CYS A 99 5.59 7.95 3.94
N GLN A 100 6.14 8.22 2.77
CA GLN A 100 7.38 8.97 2.63
C GLN A 100 7.21 10.41 3.16
N LYS A 101 8.18 10.88 3.93
CA LYS A 101 8.21 12.16 4.66
C LYS A 101 7.19 12.29 5.80
N VAL A 102 6.43 11.25 6.08
CA VAL A 102 5.49 11.19 7.20
C VAL A 102 5.95 10.17 8.22
N VAL A 103 6.15 8.92 7.80
CA VAL A 103 6.56 7.81 8.68
C VAL A 103 8.08 7.61 8.63
N PHE A 104 8.67 7.73 7.47
CA PHE A 104 10.12 7.72 7.23
C PHE A 104 10.46 8.78 6.18
N LEU A 105 11.71 9.22 6.14
CA LEU A 105 12.12 10.31 5.25
C LEU A 105 12.21 9.86 3.80
N ASN A 106 12.72 8.65 3.55
CA ASN A 106 12.93 8.12 2.22
C ASN A 106 12.63 6.62 2.18
N ASP A 107 12.09 6.14 1.08
CA ASP A 107 11.78 4.73 0.85
C ASP A 107 13.03 3.83 0.84
N THR A 108 14.21 4.39 0.61
CA THR A 108 15.49 3.67 0.73
C THR A 108 15.79 3.17 2.15
N GLN A 109 15.10 3.70 3.17
CA GLN A 109 15.22 3.24 4.56
C GLN A 109 14.56 1.89 4.80
N VAL A 110 13.65 1.45 3.92
CA VAL A 110 12.99 0.15 4.03
C VAL A 110 13.98 -0.95 3.67
N VAL A 111 14.42 -1.71 4.69
CA VAL A 111 15.40 -2.80 4.54
C VAL A 111 14.77 -4.18 4.68
N ASN A 112 13.62 -4.27 5.33
CA ASN A 112 12.80 -5.48 5.39
C ASN A 112 11.36 -5.17 4.98
N LEU A 113 10.78 -6.05 4.19
CA LEU A 113 9.42 -5.92 3.70
C LEU A 113 8.67 -7.23 3.87
N HIS A 114 7.52 -7.16 4.53
CA HIS A 114 6.56 -8.25 4.61
C HIS A 114 5.23 -7.77 4.04
N ALA A 115 4.72 -8.47 3.04
CA ALA A 115 3.48 -8.10 2.39
C ALA A 115 2.59 -9.31 2.16
N THR A 116 1.31 -9.15 2.45
CA THR A 116 0.30 -10.18 2.28
C THR A 116 -0.94 -9.59 1.61
N LYS A 117 -1.47 -10.32 0.65
CA LYS A 117 -2.71 -9.99 -0.05
C LYS A 117 -3.70 -11.14 0.11
N VAL A 118 -4.87 -10.85 0.65
CA VAL A 118 -5.92 -11.84 0.94
C VAL A 118 -7.29 -11.35 0.47
N TYR A 119 -8.27 -12.23 0.43
CA TYR A 119 -9.67 -11.86 0.32
C TYR A 119 -10.27 -11.62 1.70
N GLY A 120 -11.14 -10.62 1.83
CA GLY A 120 -11.85 -10.32 3.06
C GLY A 120 -12.58 -8.98 2.99
N GLU A 121 -12.94 -8.45 4.13
CA GLU A 121 -13.42 -7.07 4.21
C GLU A 121 -12.33 -6.12 3.73
N PRO A 122 -12.65 -5.13 2.87
CA PRO A 122 -11.64 -4.26 2.30
C PRO A 122 -10.96 -3.39 3.35
N TYR A 123 -9.68 -3.59 3.56
CA TYR A 123 -8.86 -2.68 4.35
C TYR A 123 -7.37 -2.84 4.03
N LEU A 124 -6.61 -1.86 4.46
CA LEU A 124 -5.16 -1.85 4.35
C LEU A 124 -4.57 -1.63 5.74
N GLU A 125 -3.76 -2.56 6.20
CA GLU A 125 -2.99 -2.41 7.43
C GLU A 125 -1.53 -2.19 7.08
N ILE A 126 -0.96 -1.17 7.70
CA ILE A 126 0.44 -0.78 7.51
C ILE A 126 1.08 -0.69 8.87
N MET A 127 2.17 -1.41 9.07
CA MET A 127 2.99 -1.29 10.26
C MET A 127 4.43 -1.00 9.84
N VAL A 128 5.02 -0.01 10.49
CA VAL A 128 6.42 0.37 10.32
C VAL A 128 7.08 0.38 11.68
N ARG A 129 8.24 -0.25 11.77
CA ARG A 129 9.05 -0.22 12.98
C ARG A 129 10.51 0.02 12.63
N GLU A 130 11.26 0.52 13.59
CA GLU A 130 12.72 0.56 13.47
C GLU A 130 13.27 -0.86 13.38
N THR A 131 14.21 -1.05 12.44
CA THR A 131 14.86 -2.35 12.29
C THR A 131 15.77 -2.61 13.48
N GLU A 132 15.66 -3.78 14.08
CA GLU A 132 16.55 -4.22 15.13
C GLU A 132 17.99 -4.37 14.62
N CYS A 133 18.95 -4.04 15.46
CA CYS A 133 20.36 -4.20 15.14
C CYS A 133 20.68 -5.70 14.96
N LEU A 134 21.21 -6.06 13.78
CA LEU A 134 21.69 -7.41 13.55
C LEU A 134 23.04 -7.57 14.26
N THR A 135 23.07 -8.45 15.26
CA THR A 135 24.34 -8.92 15.80
C THR A 135 24.84 -10.06 14.92
N LEU A 136 25.83 -9.77 14.10
CA LEU A 136 26.54 -10.81 13.36
C LEU A 136 27.42 -11.59 14.33
N ARG A 137 27.18 -12.87 14.41
CA ARG A 137 28.06 -13.79 15.15
C ARG A 137 29.09 -14.39 14.19
#